data_9bf5d952e24fa02730892100c403bc41
#
_entry.id   9bf5d952e24fa02730892100c403bc41
#
_cell.length_a   1.000
_cell.length_b   1.000
_cell.length_c   1.000
_cell.angle_alpha   90.00
_cell.angle_beta   90.00
_cell.angle_gamma   90.00
#
_symmetry.space_group_name_H-M   'P 1'
#
loop_
_entity.id
_entity.type
_entity.pdbx_description
1 polymer ?
#
loop_
_entity_poly.entity_id
_entity_poly.type
_entity_poly.pdbx_seq_one_letter_code
_entity_poly.pdbx_strand_id
1 'polypeptide(L)'
;MATPLAYTAHYAHPADAVRAALADEQYWKVRIGEVGGPGARLDSFASDGDRLRVEMVQTIPASELPAAITSVRPGDLIIPRTETYEGLSGIFEAHVQDAPAKVRGTVTMTGAAASSQAVVDGSVEVSVPLFGKKIEAVVAEKLLELLAAETEFTNSWIAKH
;
A
#
# COMPACT_ATOMS: atom_id res chain seq x y z
N MET A 1 16.18 -10.79 9.49
CA MET A 1 15.28 -10.01 10.33
C MET A 1 14.62 -8.91 9.52
N ALA A 2 13.36 -8.71 9.72
CA ALA A 2 12.59 -7.72 8.96
C ALA A 2 12.62 -6.35 9.64
N THR A 3 12.43 -5.30 8.86
CA THR A 3 12.29 -3.93 9.37
C THR A 3 10.81 -3.64 9.57
N PRO A 4 10.41 -3.13 10.74
CA PRO A 4 9.00 -2.80 10.98
C PRO A 4 8.51 -1.70 10.05
N LEU A 5 7.25 -1.83 9.63
CA LEU A 5 6.54 -0.81 8.87
C LEU A 5 5.32 -0.43 9.68
N ALA A 6 5.33 0.74 10.28
CA ALA A 6 4.23 1.23 11.10
C ALA A 6 3.74 2.57 10.57
N TYR A 7 2.45 2.68 10.34
CA TYR A 7 1.85 3.88 9.80
C TYR A 7 0.41 4.01 10.31
N THR A 8 -0.02 5.23 10.62
CA THR A 8 -1.41 5.50 10.97
C THR A 8 -1.96 6.51 9.98
N ALA A 9 -2.95 6.07 9.21
CA ALA A 9 -3.67 6.94 8.29
C ALA A 9 -4.79 7.64 9.05
N HIS A 10 -4.89 8.95 8.88
CA HIS A 10 -5.97 9.74 9.48
C HIS A 10 -6.95 10.18 8.41
N TYR A 11 -8.22 9.85 8.61
CA TYR A 11 -9.27 10.19 7.66
C TYR A 11 -10.22 11.21 8.29
N ALA A 12 -10.61 12.21 7.49
CA ALA A 12 -11.59 13.21 7.88
C ALA A 12 -13.02 12.73 7.65
N HIS A 13 -13.24 11.41 7.69
CA HIS A 13 -14.49 10.74 7.39
C HIS A 13 -14.66 9.55 8.32
N PRO A 14 -15.90 9.10 8.57
CA PRO A 14 -16.11 7.93 9.43
C PRO A 14 -15.55 6.66 8.79
N ALA A 15 -15.24 5.67 9.61
CA ALA A 15 -14.67 4.40 9.14
C ALA A 15 -15.56 3.73 8.08
N ASP A 16 -16.87 3.82 8.22
CA ASP A 16 -17.80 3.25 7.25
C ASP A 16 -17.68 3.90 5.87
N ALA A 17 -17.41 5.20 5.81
CA ALA A 17 -17.21 5.89 4.54
C ALA A 17 -15.89 5.44 3.87
N VAL A 18 -14.85 5.24 4.66
CA VAL A 18 -13.57 4.71 4.16
C VAL A 18 -13.78 3.29 3.64
N ARG A 19 -14.47 2.46 4.41
CA ARG A 19 -14.75 1.08 3.99
C ARG A 19 -15.60 1.02 2.72
N ALA A 20 -16.56 1.93 2.58
CA ALA A 20 -17.39 2.02 1.37
C ALA A 20 -16.55 2.39 0.14
N ALA A 21 -15.58 3.29 0.29
CA ALA A 21 -14.65 3.61 -0.80
C ALA A 21 -13.86 2.38 -1.22
N LEU A 22 -13.35 1.60 -0.25
CA LEU A 22 -12.60 0.38 -0.54
C LEU A 22 -13.45 -0.67 -1.26
N ALA A 23 -14.76 -0.63 -1.09
CA ALA A 23 -15.68 -1.57 -1.74
C ALA A 23 -16.08 -1.12 -3.16
N ASP A 24 -15.57 0.00 -3.62
CA ASP A 24 -15.87 0.56 -4.93
C ASP A 24 -14.70 0.29 -5.89
N GLU A 25 -14.94 -0.49 -6.93
CA GLU A 25 -13.91 -0.80 -7.92
C GLU A 25 -13.34 0.45 -8.60
N GLN A 26 -14.18 1.45 -8.83
CA GLN A 26 -13.75 2.70 -9.46
C GLN A 26 -12.76 3.45 -8.60
N TYR A 27 -12.94 3.42 -7.27
CA TYR A 27 -11.98 3.98 -6.33
C TYR A 27 -10.57 3.40 -6.57
N TRP A 28 -10.47 2.08 -6.69
CA TRP A 28 -9.18 1.43 -6.89
C TRP A 28 -8.56 1.78 -8.24
N LYS A 29 -9.38 1.83 -9.29
CA LYS A 29 -8.88 2.20 -10.62
C LYS A 29 -8.30 3.59 -10.64
N VAL A 30 -8.99 4.56 -10.03
CA VAL A 30 -8.53 5.95 -10.02
C VAL A 30 -7.33 6.10 -9.10
N ARG A 31 -7.35 5.48 -7.92
CA ARG A 31 -6.24 5.52 -6.98
C ARG A 31 -4.95 4.99 -7.61
N ILE A 32 -5.04 3.81 -8.20
CA ILE A 32 -3.88 3.18 -8.84
C ILE A 32 -3.36 4.03 -9.98
N GLY A 33 -4.25 4.64 -10.76
CA GLY A 33 -3.85 5.53 -11.85
C GLY A 33 -3.15 6.79 -11.38
N GLU A 34 -3.53 7.32 -10.24
CA GLU A 34 -2.95 8.57 -9.73
C GLU A 34 -1.72 8.37 -8.84
N VAL A 35 -1.72 7.34 -7.98
CA VAL A 35 -0.66 7.17 -7.00
C VAL A 35 0.11 5.85 -7.11
N GLY A 36 -0.25 4.99 -8.04
CA GLY A 36 0.38 3.69 -8.20
C GLY A 36 1.68 3.67 -8.99
N GLY A 37 2.02 4.79 -9.63
CA GLY A 37 3.21 4.89 -10.47
C GLY A 37 2.95 4.60 -11.94
N PRO A 38 3.95 4.85 -12.80
CA PRO A 38 3.81 4.64 -14.24
C PRO A 38 3.54 3.17 -14.58
N GLY A 39 2.49 2.93 -15.36
CA GLY A 39 2.13 1.56 -15.77
C GLY A 39 1.44 0.73 -14.70
N ALA A 40 1.11 1.31 -13.56
CA ALA A 40 0.37 0.61 -12.52
C ALA A 40 -1.03 0.22 -13.00
N ARG A 41 -1.54 -0.90 -12.49
CA ARG A 41 -2.84 -1.41 -12.93
C ARG A 41 -3.55 -2.19 -11.84
N LEU A 42 -4.87 -2.24 -11.95
CA LEU A 42 -5.71 -3.13 -11.16
C LEU A 42 -5.83 -4.45 -11.91
N ASP A 43 -5.41 -5.55 -11.29
CA ASP A 43 -5.47 -6.87 -11.91
C ASP A 43 -6.79 -7.58 -11.60
N SER A 44 -7.28 -7.49 -10.37
CA SER A 44 -8.58 -8.04 -10.03
C SER A 44 -9.21 -7.34 -8.84
N PHE A 45 -10.52 -7.37 -8.80
CA PHE A 45 -11.30 -6.80 -7.72
C PHE A 45 -12.51 -7.70 -7.48
N ALA A 46 -12.70 -8.12 -6.24
CA ALA A 46 -13.85 -8.90 -5.84
C ALA A 46 -14.38 -8.38 -4.51
N SER A 47 -15.69 -8.14 -4.46
CA SER A 47 -16.36 -7.69 -3.24
C SER A 47 -17.59 -8.58 -3.05
N ASP A 48 -17.70 -9.22 -1.89
CA ASP A 48 -18.80 -10.10 -1.54
C ASP A 48 -19.17 -9.87 -0.08
N GLY A 49 -20.20 -9.08 0.12
CA GLY A 49 -20.65 -8.70 1.45
C GLY A 49 -19.55 -7.98 2.21
N ASP A 50 -19.10 -8.55 3.31
CA ASP A 50 -18.11 -7.97 4.20
C ASP A 50 -16.68 -8.19 3.72
N ARG A 51 -16.49 -9.04 2.71
CA ARG A 51 -15.18 -9.41 2.19
C ARG A 51 -14.84 -8.67 0.91
N LEU A 52 -13.58 -8.31 0.81
CA LEU A 52 -13.06 -7.57 -0.32
C LEU A 52 -11.65 -8.06 -0.61
N ARG A 53 -11.37 -8.34 -1.89
CA ARG A 53 -10.02 -8.71 -2.32
C ARG A 53 -9.62 -7.88 -3.53
N VAL A 54 -8.45 -7.27 -3.45
CA VAL A 54 -7.90 -6.41 -4.50
C VAL A 54 -6.51 -6.91 -4.87
N GLU A 55 -6.28 -7.14 -6.15
CA GLU A 55 -4.96 -7.46 -6.67
C GLU A 55 -4.54 -6.37 -7.63
N MET A 56 -3.36 -5.81 -7.42
CA MET A 56 -2.87 -4.69 -8.20
C MET A 56 -1.37 -4.80 -8.43
N VAL A 57 -0.88 -4.06 -9.40
CA VAL A 57 0.56 -3.90 -9.63
C VAL A 57 0.88 -2.42 -9.53
N GLN A 58 1.78 -2.09 -8.61
CA GLN A 58 2.30 -0.74 -8.45
C GLN A 58 3.71 -0.67 -9.00
N THR A 59 4.17 0.52 -9.31
CA THR A 59 5.52 0.73 -9.83
C THR A 59 6.16 1.93 -9.15
N ILE A 60 7.48 1.88 -9.01
CA ILE A 60 8.27 3.01 -8.56
C ILE A 60 9.36 3.21 -9.61
N PRO A 61 9.38 4.38 -10.30
CA PRO A 61 10.40 4.63 -11.33
C PRO A 61 11.81 4.64 -10.74
N ALA A 62 12.77 4.15 -11.49
CA ALA A 62 14.18 4.14 -11.08
C ALA A 62 14.66 5.53 -10.69
N SER A 63 14.15 6.57 -11.36
CA SER A 63 14.51 7.96 -11.08
C SER A 63 14.12 8.43 -9.68
N GLU A 64 13.19 7.75 -9.02
CA GLU A 64 12.75 8.07 -7.65
C GLU A 64 13.42 7.19 -6.59
N LEU A 65 14.33 6.31 -7.02
CA LEU A 65 14.97 5.35 -6.13
C LEU A 65 16.38 5.79 -5.77
N PRO A 66 16.79 5.61 -4.49
CA PRO A 66 18.19 5.85 -4.11
C PRO A 66 19.13 4.85 -4.78
N ALA A 67 20.39 5.24 -4.92
CA ALA A 67 21.41 4.39 -5.53
C ALA A 67 21.57 3.04 -4.79
N ALA A 68 21.28 3.01 -3.51
CA ALA A 68 21.34 1.77 -2.72
C ALA A 68 20.41 0.69 -3.27
N ILE A 69 19.26 1.09 -3.83
CA ILE A 69 18.30 0.17 -4.42
C ILE A 69 18.66 -0.14 -5.88
N THR A 70 18.94 0.89 -6.68
CA THR A 70 19.20 0.70 -8.11
C THR A 70 20.51 -0.06 -8.38
N SER A 71 21.45 -0.04 -7.45
CA SER A 71 22.69 -0.82 -7.59
C SER A 71 22.45 -2.33 -7.38
N VAL A 72 21.41 -2.70 -6.64
CA VAL A 72 21.04 -4.10 -6.40
C VAL A 72 20.03 -4.57 -7.45
N ARG A 73 19.07 -3.74 -7.76
CA ARG A 73 18.00 -4.03 -8.72
C ARG A 73 17.87 -2.85 -9.68
N PRO A 74 18.54 -2.86 -10.83
CA PRO A 74 18.42 -1.78 -11.80
C PRO A 74 17.02 -1.67 -12.39
N GLY A 75 16.64 -0.46 -12.75
CA GLY A 75 15.36 -0.20 -13.40
C GLY A 75 14.25 0.11 -12.42
N ASP A 76 13.03 0.21 -12.94
CA ASP A 76 11.85 0.51 -12.15
C ASP A 76 11.47 -0.69 -11.27
N LEU A 77 10.94 -0.43 -10.09
CA LEU A 77 10.40 -1.49 -9.25
C LEU A 77 8.98 -1.81 -9.70
N ILE A 78 8.71 -3.07 -9.91
CA ILE A 78 7.38 -3.58 -10.23
C ILE A 78 6.92 -4.38 -9.03
N ILE A 79 5.79 -3.96 -8.44
CA ILE A 79 5.36 -4.42 -7.13
C ILE A 79 3.93 -4.97 -7.19
N PRO A 80 3.77 -6.29 -7.41
CA PRO A 80 2.48 -6.93 -7.22
C PRO A 80 2.06 -6.80 -5.75
N ARG A 81 0.81 -6.39 -5.53
CA ARG A 81 0.27 -6.14 -4.19
C ARG A 81 -1.14 -6.70 -4.09
N THR A 82 -1.43 -7.39 -3.01
CA THR A 82 -2.75 -7.93 -2.71
C THR A 82 -3.23 -7.38 -1.38
N GLU A 83 -4.47 -6.92 -1.34
CA GLU A 83 -5.13 -6.49 -0.11
C GLU A 83 -6.43 -7.27 0.04
N THR A 84 -6.67 -7.76 1.24
CA THR A 84 -7.89 -8.49 1.56
C THR A 84 -8.47 -7.87 2.83
N TYR A 85 -9.75 -7.52 2.78
CA TYR A 85 -10.44 -6.91 3.91
C TYR A 85 -11.63 -7.76 4.32
N GLU A 86 -11.87 -7.82 5.60
CA GLU A 86 -13.09 -8.38 6.18
C GLU A 86 -13.58 -7.36 7.20
N GLY A 87 -14.68 -6.69 6.90
CA GLY A 87 -15.16 -5.58 7.70
C GLY A 87 -14.11 -4.46 7.73
N LEU A 88 -13.70 -4.06 8.92
CA LEU A 88 -12.73 -2.99 9.15
C LEU A 88 -11.30 -3.51 9.36
N SER A 89 -11.07 -4.79 9.14
CA SER A 89 -9.74 -5.40 9.27
C SER A 89 -9.23 -5.84 7.92
N GLY A 90 -7.94 -5.68 7.67
CA GLY A 90 -7.34 -6.07 6.40
C GLY A 90 -5.96 -6.67 6.56
N ILE A 91 -5.55 -7.35 5.52
CA ILE A 91 -4.20 -7.92 5.39
C ILE A 91 -3.67 -7.46 4.04
N PHE A 92 -2.41 -7.07 3.99
CA PHE A 92 -1.78 -6.76 2.71
C PHE A 92 -0.47 -7.54 2.55
N GLU A 93 -0.16 -7.88 1.32
CA GLU A 93 1.07 -8.52 0.94
C GLU A 93 1.55 -7.92 -0.39
N ALA A 94 2.84 -7.69 -0.48
CA ALA A 94 3.46 -7.18 -1.70
C ALA A 94 4.86 -7.74 -1.81
N HIS A 95 5.37 -7.82 -3.04
CA HIS A 95 6.75 -8.20 -3.27
C HIS A 95 7.28 -7.41 -4.46
N VAL A 96 8.60 -7.32 -4.57
CA VAL A 96 9.23 -6.69 -5.72
C VAL A 96 9.55 -7.77 -6.73
N GLN A 97 9.07 -7.60 -7.95
CA GLN A 97 9.31 -8.58 -9.02
C GLN A 97 10.80 -8.71 -9.31
N ASP A 98 11.27 -9.95 -9.43
CA ASP A 98 12.67 -10.28 -9.70
C ASP A 98 13.64 -9.74 -8.65
N ALA A 99 13.21 -9.64 -7.40
CA ALA A 99 14.05 -9.19 -6.29
C ALA A 99 13.64 -9.92 -5.00
N PRO A 100 14.59 -10.13 -4.08
CA PRO A 100 14.30 -10.82 -2.81
C PRO A 100 13.73 -9.87 -1.76
N ALA A 101 12.68 -9.13 -2.12
CA ALA A 101 12.05 -8.14 -1.26
C ALA A 101 10.57 -8.41 -1.15
N LYS A 102 10.05 -8.40 0.06
CA LYS A 102 8.62 -8.57 0.31
C LYS A 102 8.16 -7.76 1.52
N VAL A 103 6.89 -7.41 1.50
CA VAL A 103 6.23 -6.62 2.53
C VAL A 103 4.92 -7.30 2.87
N ARG A 104 4.58 -7.34 4.14
CA ARG A 104 3.27 -7.83 4.57
C ARG A 104 2.88 -7.19 5.89
N GLY A 105 1.58 -7.16 6.14
CA GLY A 105 1.10 -6.61 7.38
C GLY A 105 -0.41 -6.61 7.47
N THR A 106 -0.89 -5.93 8.49
CA THR A 106 -2.31 -5.81 8.78
C THR A 106 -2.74 -4.35 8.76
N VAL A 107 -4.02 -4.15 8.51
CA VAL A 107 -4.67 -2.83 8.56
C VAL A 107 -5.88 -2.96 9.48
N THR A 108 -5.97 -2.09 10.48
CA THR A 108 -7.11 -2.07 11.38
C THR A 108 -7.72 -0.68 11.38
N MET A 109 -8.97 -0.58 10.94
CA MET A 109 -9.69 0.68 10.90
C MET A 109 -10.54 0.85 12.15
N THR A 110 -10.46 2.03 12.76
CA THR A 110 -11.24 2.37 13.94
C THR A 110 -11.73 3.81 13.82
N GLY A 111 -12.73 4.14 14.61
CA GLY A 111 -13.28 5.47 14.65
C GLY A 111 -14.71 5.52 14.14
N ALA A 112 -15.44 6.49 14.66
CA ALA A 112 -16.85 6.66 14.39
C ALA A 112 -17.16 8.15 14.25
N ALA A 113 -18.42 8.47 14.01
CA ALA A 113 -18.90 9.84 13.86
C ALA A 113 -18.27 10.55 12.65
N ALA A 114 -17.34 11.48 12.85
CA ALA A 114 -16.85 12.35 11.77
C ALA A 114 -15.45 12.03 11.27
N SER A 115 -14.72 11.19 11.99
CA SER A 115 -13.32 10.87 11.61
C SER A 115 -12.94 9.46 11.99
N SER A 116 -11.89 8.95 11.36
CA SER A 116 -11.41 7.61 11.62
C SER A 116 -9.91 7.51 11.36
N GLN A 117 -9.36 6.35 11.68
CA GLN A 117 -7.96 6.07 11.37
C GLN A 117 -7.79 4.61 10.97
N ALA A 118 -6.74 4.34 10.23
CA ALA A 118 -6.31 2.99 9.90
C ALA A 118 -4.89 2.80 10.39
N VAL A 119 -4.69 1.80 11.25
CA VAL A 119 -3.37 1.46 11.76
C VAL A 119 -2.80 0.37 10.87
N VAL A 120 -1.66 0.67 10.24
CA VAL A 120 -0.92 -0.27 9.42
C VAL A 120 0.25 -0.78 10.24
N ASP A 121 0.33 -2.10 10.40
CA ASP A 121 1.37 -2.76 11.17
C ASP A 121 1.93 -3.91 10.33
N GLY A 122 3.15 -3.75 9.87
CA GLY A 122 3.74 -4.72 8.98
C GLY A 122 5.25 -4.79 9.08
N SER A 123 5.85 -5.44 8.10
CA SER A 123 7.28 -5.60 8.04
C SER A 123 7.77 -5.64 6.60
N VAL A 124 9.00 -5.16 6.40
CA VAL A 124 9.72 -5.20 5.14
C VAL A 124 10.89 -6.17 5.30
N GLU A 125 11.00 -7.13 4.41
CA GLU A 125 12.08 -8.11 4.42
C GLU A 125 12.82 -8.11 3.09
N VAL A 126 14.13 -7.90 3.14
CA VAL A 126 14.99 -7.94 1.95
C VAL A 126 16.14 -8.90 2.24
N SER A 127 16.20 -9.98 1.47
CA SER A 127 17.20 -11.05 1.66
C SER A 127 18.41 -10.80 0.77
N VAL A 128 19.18 -9.74 1.07
CA VAL A 128 20.42 -9.41 0.38
C VAL A 128 21.55 -9.46 1.40
N PRO A 129 22.59 -10.29 1.18
CA PRO A 129 23.71 -10.38 2.12
C PRO A 129 24.37 -9.03 2.34
N LEU A 130 24.69 -8.70 3.59
CA LEU A 130 25.38 -7.49 4.05
C LEU A 130 24.57 -6.19 3.92
N PHE A 131 23.72 -6.06 2.91
CA PHE A 131 23.00 -4.81 2.62
C PHE A 131 21.50 -4.87 2.86
N GLY A 132 20.96 -6.06 3.17
CA GLY A 132 19.52 -6.23 3.32
C GLY A 132 18.88 -5.26 4.29
N LYS A 133 19.48 -5.07 5.46
CA LYS A 133 18.94 -4.18 6.50
C LYS A 133 18.87 -2.73 6.04
N LYS A 134 19.90 -2.26 5.35
CA LYS A 134 19.95 -0.90 4.83
C LYS A 134 18.90 -0.69 3.73
N ILE A 135 18.75 -1.69 2.85
CA ILE A 135 17.76 -1.63 1.79
C ILE A 135 16.34 -1.68 2.39
N GLU A 136 16.12 -2.52 3.40
CA GLU A 136 14.82 -2.57 4.11
C GLU A 136 14.41 -1.20 4.64
N ALA A 137 15.35 -0.48 5.25
CA ALA A 137 15.06 0.84 5.80
C ALA A 137 14.64 1.83 4.70
N VAL A 138 15.32 1.80 3.56
CA VAL A 138 14.99 2.67 2.44
C VAL A 138 13.64 2.30 1.83
N VAL A 139 13.37 1.01 1.67
CA VAL A 139 12.07 0.54 1.15
C VAL A 139 10.95 0.94 2.11
N ALA A 140 11.15 0.77 3.41
CA ALA A 140 10.16 1.17 4.41
C ALA A 140 9.85 2.67 4.30
N GLU A 141 10.86 3.51 4.13
CA GLU A 141 10.67 4.95 3.97
C GLU A 141 9.84 5.27 2.71
N LYS A 142 10.12 4.61 1.60
CA LYS A 142 9.35 4.79 0.36
C LYS A 142 7.91 4.33 0.51
N LEU A 143 7.69 3.25 1.23
CA LEU A 143 6.34 2.77 1.49
C LEU A 143 5.55 3.72 2.38
N LEU A 144 6.20 4.37 3.36
CA LEU A 144 5.52 5.38 4.17
C LEU A 144 5.07 6.56 3.31
N GLU A 145 5.91 7.00 2.36
CA GLU A 145 5.53 8.06 1.42
C GLU A 145 4.31 7.62 0.57
N LEU A 146 4.31 6.39 0.10
CA LEU A 146 3.22 5.85 -0.68
C LEU A 146 1.92 5.77 0.13
N LEU A 147 1.99 5.28 1.36
CA LEU A 147 0.83 5.18 2.23
C LEU A 147 0.25 6.56 2.55
N ALA A 148 1.11 7.57 2.73
CA ALA A 148 0.66 8.94 2.93
C ALA A 148 -0.07 9.48 1.70
N ALA A 149 0.45 9.22 0.51
CA ALA A 149 -0.19 9.64 -0.74
C ALA A 149 -1.54 8.93 -0.92
N GLU A 150 -1.62 7.66 -0.60
CA GLU A 150 -2.87 6.89 -0.68
C GLU A 150 -3.91 7.41 0.31
N THR A 151 -3.47 7.81 1.50
CA THR A 151 -4.36 8.39 2.52
C THR A 151 -4.95 9.72 2.04
N GLU A 152 -4.11 10.58 1.49
CA GLU A 152 -4.54 11.86 0.95
C GLU A 152 -5.51 11.67 -0.21
N PHE A 153 -5.22 10.73 -1.10
CA PHE A 153 -6.12 10.39 -2.20
C PHE A 153 -7.48 9.94 -1.67
N THR A 154 -7.49 9.07 -0.66
CA THR A 154 -8.73 8.53 -0.09
C THR A 154 -9.59 9.64 0.52
N ASN A 155 -8.98 10.55 1.27
CA ASN A 155 -9.71 11.69 1.82
C ASN A 155 -10.34 12.54 0.72
N SER A 156 -9.60 12.81 -0.35
CA SER A 156 -10.10 13.59 -1.48
C SER A 156 -11.22 12.87 -2.23
N TRP A 157 -11.07 11.56 -2.42
CA TRP A 157 -12.08 10.74 -3.08
C TRP A 157 -13.41 10.80 -2.35
N ILE A 158 -13.39 10.55 -1.04
CA ILE A 158 -14.60 10.52 -0.23
C ILE A 158 -15.28 11.90 -0.22
N ALA A 159 -14.48 12.97 -0.15
CA ALA A 159 -15.02 14.34 -0.16
C ALA A 159 -15.77 14.70 -1.45
N LYS A 160 -15.44 14.03 -2.57
CA LYS A 160 -16.05 14.27 -3.88
C LYS A 160 -17.17 13.28 -4.22
N HIS A 161 -17.29 12.25 -3.49
CA HIS A 161 -18.25 11.18 -3.72
C HIS A 161 -19.07 10.90 -2.47
#